data_e07663c8a07d78cbf240cbba7adbbdd0
#
_entry.id   e07663c8a07d78cbf240cbba7adbbdd0
#
_cell.length_a   1.000
_cell.length_b   1.000
_cell.length_c   1.000
_cell.angle_alpha   90.00
_cell.angle_beta   90.00
_cell.angle_gamma   90.00
#
_symmetry.space_group_name_H-M   'P 1'
#
loop_
_entity.id
_entity.type
_entity.pdbx_description
1 polymer ?
#
loop_
_entity_poly.entity_id
_entity_poly.type
_entity_poly.pdbx_seq_one_letter_code
_entity_poly.pdbx_strand_id
1 'polypeptide(L)'
;MEISSIPADEVRIFSGSSNPKLAANIALRLGVPLDETHISRFSNDNMYIQLGASVRYRRVYIVQSLSSPVNDNLMELLMMIDIARGAAASEVHAIIPYYSFGRSDKKDAPRISITARLVADLLKTAGATHVMSMMFHSPQVHGFFGVPTDPLSSRLVFKEYLDTCDLTGTIVVAPDMGQAKSAARFARTLGLPVAAGNKERVSDTEVVVGGLVGNQVKGHKRALIYDDEIATGGSILEMSRVLINEGIEDIMVMCTHGVFSRDGLARLVTVPQISEIVTTDTVNIPEEKLHPKLKVLSVGKVFADAIRHNFNHESISDLFVFGE
;
A
#
# COMPACT_ATOMS: atom_id res chain seq x y z
N MET A 1 6.92 27.27 -8.22
CA MET A 1 5.45 27.21 -8.26
C MET A 1 4.97 27.32 -6.82
N GLU A 2 4.22 28.38 -6.51
CA GLU A 2 3.53 28.45 -5.21
C GLU A 2 2.58 27.26 -5.10
N ILE A 3 2.72 26.50 -4.05
CA ILE A 3 1.83 25.36 -3.76
C ILE A 3 0.49 25.98 -3.39
N SER A 4 -0.52 25.89 -4.26
CA SER A 4 -1.85 26.40 -3.94
C SER A 4 -2.36 25.65 -2.72
N SER A 5 -2.53 26.38 -1.62
CA SER A 5 -3.06 25.83 -0.37
C SER A 5 -4.54 25.52 -0.52
N ILE A 6 -4.95 24.32 -0.09
CA ILE A 6 -6.37 23.99 -0.02
C ILE A 6 -7.02 24.87 1.07
N PRO A 7 -8.19 25.52 0.81
CA PRO A 7 -8.90 26.28 1.83
C PRO A 7 -9.33 25.37 2.99
N ALA A 8 -8.81 25.60 4.19
CA ALA A 8 -9.07 24.78 5.36
C ALA A 8 -10.55 24.79 5.80
N ASP A 9 -11.33 25.75 5.33
CA ASP A 9 -12.76 25.85 5.61
C ASP A 9 -13.63 25.07 4.63
N GLU A 10 -13.08 24.60 3.49
CA GLU A 10 -13.80 23.77 2.51
C GLU A 10 -13.54 22.27 2.69
N VAL A 11 -12.49 21.90 3.42
CA VAL A 11 -12.01 20.52 3.56
C VAL A 11 -12.01 20.09 5.02
N ARG A 12 -12.28 18.82 5.26
CA ARG A 12 -12.09 18.14 6.54
C ARG A 12 -11.28 16.87 6.32
N ILE A 13 -10.30 16.62 7.18
CA ILE A 13 -9.50 15.40 7.16
C ILE A 13 -9.65 14.72 8.51
N PHE A 14 -10.07 13.45 8.48
CA PHE A 14 -10.17 12.60 9.66
C PHE A 14 -9.29 11.38 9.51
N SER A 15 -8.79 10.90 10.64
CA SER A 15 -8.09 9.62 10.71
C SER A 15 -8.96 8.59 11.41
N GLY A 16 -9.03 7.40 10.84
CA GLY A 16 -9.35 6.24 11.64
C GLY A 16 -8.15 5.80 12.48
N SER A 17 -8.33 4.71 13.23
CA SER A 17 -7.36 4.22 14.23
C SER A 17 -6.14 3.53 13.63
N SER A 18 -6.22 3.05 12.37
CA SER A 18 -5.18 2.19 11.78
C SER A 18 -3.87 2.88 11.47
N ASN A 19 -3.90 4.18 11.08
CA ASN A 19 -2.70 4.89 10.65
C ASN A 19 -2.75 6.42 10.88
N PRO A 20 -2.87 6.88 12.12
CA PRO A 20 -2.98 8.30 12.43
C PRO A 20 -1.70 9.10 12.08
N LYS A 21 -0.52 8.44 12.11
CA LYS A 21 0.75 9.09 11.74
C LYS A 21 0.76 9.50 10.26
N LEU A 22 0.29 8.64 9.36
CA LEU A 22 0.17 8.96 7.94
C LEU A 22 -0.89 10.03 7.69
N ALA A 23 -2.06 9.94 8.35
CA ALA A 23 -3.12 10.95 8.25
C ALA A 23 -2.62 12.34 8.66
N ALA A 24 -1.87 12.43 9.77
CA ALA A 24 -1.25 13.67 10.23
C ALA A 24 -0.24 14.22 9.22
N ASN A 25 0.57 13.35 8.61
CA ASN A 25 1.53 13.75 7.57
C ASN A 25 0.80 14.30 6.32
N ILE A 26 -0.29 13.66 5.88
CA ILE A 26 -1.10 14.14 4.75
C ILE A 26 -1.69 15.52 5.07
N ALA A 27 -2.33 15.69 6.23
CA ALA A 27 -2.93 16.94 6.67
C ALA A 27 -1.90 18.09 6.73
N LEU A 28 -0.73 17.80 7.34
CA LEU A 28 0.38 18.76 7.40
C LEU A 28 0.84 19.22 6.02
N ARG A 29 0.97 18.29 5.05
CA ARG A 29 1.40 18.61 3.67
C ARG A 29 0.37 19.38 2.87
N LEU A 30 -0.91 19.23 3.22
CA LEU A 30 -2.00 20.00 2.63
C LEU A 30 -2.17 21.38 3.27
N GLY A 31 -1.56 21.62 4.44
CA GLY A 31 -1.71 22.85 5.19
C GLY A 31 -3.09 22.96 5.86
N VAL A 32 -3.76 21.83 6.12
CA VAL A 32 -5.08 21.79 6.79
C VAL A 32 -4.98 21.02 8.10
N PRO A 33 -5.84 21.31 9.11
CA PRO A 33 -5.83 20.55 10.35
C PRO A 33 -6.26 19.09 10.11
N LEU A 34 -5.71 18.16 10.90
CA LEU A 34 -6.30 16.85 11.10
C LEU A 34 -7.38 16.99 12.17
N ASP A 35 -8.63 16.80 11.79
CA ASP A 35 -9.76 16.89 12.70
C ASP A 35 -9.83 15.65 13.62
N GLU A 36 -10.32 15.85 14.83
CA GLU A 36 -10.40 14.80 15.83
C GLU A 36 -11.45 13.75 15.49
N THR A 37 -11.15 12.49 15.77
CA THR A 37 -12.09 11.36 15.68
C THR A 37 -12.15 10.67 17.04
N HIS A 38 -13.30 10.65 17.67
CA HIS A 38 -13.51 9.91 18.92
C HIS A 38 -13.99 8.50 18.59
N ILE A 39 -13.20 7.50 18.97
CA ILE A 39 -13.51 6.09 18.77
C ILE A 39 -13.50 5.40 20.13
N SER A 40 -14.58 4.72 20.46
CA SER A 40 -14.71 3.95 21.68
C SER A 40 -15.55 2.69 21.46
N ARG A 41 -15.64 1.83 22.48
CA ARG A 41 -16.49 0.65 22.43
C ARG A 41 -17.44 0.64 23.63
N PHE A 42 -18.68 0.23 23.35
CA PHE A 42 -19.64 -0.07 24.40
C PHE A 42 -19.28 -1.40 25.10
N SER A 43 -19.89 -1.65 26.25
CA SER A 43 -19.67 -2.87 27.03
C SER A 43 -20.03 -4.18 26.29
N ASN A 44 -20.84 -4.10 25.25
CA ASN A 44 -21.19 -5.20 24.35
C ASN A 44 -20.29 -5.30 23.10
N ASP A 45 -19.14 -4.63 23.14
CA ASP A 45 -18.12 -4.56 22.08
C ASP A 45 -18.54 -3.81 20.80
N ASN A 46 -19.72 -3.21 20.75
CA ASN A 46 -20.09 -2.36 19.61
C ASN A 46 -19.22 -1.11 19.58
N MET A 47 -18.76 -0.77 18.38
CA MET A 47 -18.00 0.45 18.14
C MET A 47 -18.88 1.69 18.18
N TYR A 48 -18.36 2.76 18.78
CA TYR A 48 -18.94 4.10 18.75
C TYR A 48 -17.93 5.06 18.15
N ILE A 49 -18.38 5.86 17.16
CA ILE A 49 -17.54 6.85 16.48
C ILE A 49 -18.25 8.19 16.46
N GLN A 50 -17.49 9.25 16.70
CA GLN A 50 -17.94 10.64 16.55
C GLN A 50 -16.86 11.45 15.85
N LEU A 51 -17.21 12.16 14.78
CA LEU A 51 -16.34 13.15 14.14
C LEU A 51 -16.35 14.44 14.93
N GLY A 52 -15.19 14.95 15.30
CA GLY A 52 -15.02 16.10 16.19
C GLY A 52 -15.21 17.47 15.52
N ALA A 53 -15.49 17.51 14.20
CA ALA A 53 -15.74 18.74 13.46
C ALA A 53 -16.98 18.63 12.56
N SER A 54 -17.61 19.78 12.27
CA SER A 54 -18.74 19.83 11.34
C SER A 54 -18.29 19.55 9.91
N VAL A 55 -18.97 18.61 9.26
CA VAL A 55 -18.69 18.17 7.88
C VAL A 55 -19.71 18.72 6.86
N ARG A 56 -20.72 19.46 7.32
CA ARG A 56 -21.83 19.95 6.47
C ARG A 56 -21.31 20.80 5.32
N TYR A 57 -21.64 20.37 4.09
CA TYR A 57 -21.21 20.99 2.83
C TYR A 57 -19.70 21.09 2.64
N ARG A 58 -18.91 20.25 3.35
CA ARG A 58 -17.46 20.14 3.20
C ARG A 58 -17.09 18.91 2.36
N ARG A 59 -15.93 18.94 1.70
CA ARG A 59 -15.27 17.76 1.16
C ARG A 59 -14.55 17.06 2.31
N VAL A 60 -14.89 15.80 2.54
CA VAL A 60 -14.40 15.02 3.68
C VAL A 60 -13.43 13.95 3.18
N TYR A 61 -12.23 13.91 3.72
CA TYR A 61 -11.22 12.90 3.45
C TYR A 61 -11.02 12.05 4.70
N ILE A 62 -11.25 10.73 4.61
CA ILE A 62 -11.14 9.79 5.72
C ILE A 62 -9.98 8.87 5.43
N VAL A 63 -8.91 8.95 6.23
CA VAL A 63 -7.69 8.15 6.06
C VAL A 63 -7.78 6.92 6.96
N GLN A 64 -7.85 5.74 6.36
CA GLN A 64 -7.92 4.47 7.09
C GLN A 64 -7.31 3.33 6.27
N SER A 65 -6.21 2.74 6.74
CA SER A 65 -5.63 1.53 6.16
C SER A 65 -6.41 0.30 6.61
N LEU A 66 -6.70 -0.61 5.68
CA LEU A 66 -7.35 -1.88 6.02
C LEU A 66 -6.29 -2.92 6.45
N SER A 67 -5.43 -2.54 7.41
CA SER A 67 -4.46 -3.40 8.07
C SER A 67 -5.09 -4.15 9.25
N SER A 68 -4.34 -5.03 9.92
CA SER A 68 -4.84 -5.74 11.10
C SER A 68 -5.09 -4.77 12.28
N PRO A 69 -6.24 -4.89 12.97
CA PRO A 69 -7.37 -5.83 12.79
C PRO A 69 -8.28 -5.43 11.62
N VAL A 70 -8.22 -6.19 10.53
CA VAL A 70 -8.78 -5.81 9.21
C VAL A 70 -10.28 -5.53 9.24
N ASN A 71 -11.06 -6.38 9.90
CA ASN A 71 -12.52 -6.28 9.93
C ASN A 71 -12.98 -5.08 10.78
N ASP A 72 -12.28 -4.80 11.87
CA ASP A 72 -12.56 -3.65 12.73
C ASP A 72 -12.26 -2.35 11.97
N ASN A 73 -11.10 -2.27 11.31
CA ASN A 73 -10.70 -1.11 10.53
C ASN A 73 -11.62 -0.88 9.33
N LEU A 74 -12.14 -1.94 8.72
CA LEU A 74 -13.15 -1.82 7.66
C LEU A 74 -14.47 -1.26 8.22
N MET A 75 -14.98 -1.84 9.32
CA MET A 75 -16.22 -1.36 9.92
C MET A 75 -16.10 0.09 10.38
N GLU A 76 -14.98 0.46 10.98
CA GLU A 76 -14.67 1.83 11.39
C GLU A 76 -14.73 2.78 10.19
N LEU A 77 -14.08 2.44 9.07
CA LEU A 77 -14.13 3.24 7.86
C LEU A 77 -15.56 3.40 7.32
N LEU A 78 -16.35 2.33 7.27
CA LEU A 78 -17.73 2.36 6.80
C LEU A 78 -18.59 3.26 7.69
N MET A 79 -18.44 3.20 9.01
CA MET A 79 -19.14 4.05 9.95
C MET A 79 -18.75 5.53 9.79
N MET A 80 -17.47 5.85 9.62
CA MET A 80 -17.00 7.22 9.39
C MET A 80 -17.58 7.81 8.10
N ILE A 81 -17.63 7.01 7.02
CA ILE A 81 -18.24 7.42 5.75
C ILE A 81 -19.75 7.69 5.92
N ASP A 82 -20.46 6.79 6.60
CA ASP A 82 -21.90 6.95 6.85
C ASP A 82 -22.21 8.19 7.70
N ILE A 83 -21.40 8.45 8.74
CA ILE A 83 -21.52 9.67 9.56
C ILE A 83 -21.34 10.91 8.69
N ALA A 84 -20.29 10.95 7.86
CA ALA A 84 -20.01 12.12 7.02
C ALA A 84 -21.14 12.36 6.01
N ARG A 85 -21.63 11.31 5.36
CA ARG A 85 -22.76 11.35 4.43
C ARG A 85 -24.02 11.81 5.15
N GLY A 86 -24.38 11.21 6.30
CA GLY A 86 -25.58 11.52 7.08
C GLY A 86 -25.57 12.95 7.62
N ALA A 87 -24.38 13.52 7.84
CA ALA A 87 -24.20 14.91 8.26
C ALA A 87 -24.10 15.91 7.09
N ALA A 88 -24.47 15.49 5.86
CA ALA A 88 -24.53 16.28 4.65
C ALA A 88 -23.14 16.82 4.18
N ALA A 89 -22.10 16.02 4.26
CA ALA A 89 -20.87 16.30 3.51
C ALA A 89 -21.17 16.41 2.01
N SER A 90 -20.50 17.33 1.30
CA SER A 90 -20.67 17.46 -0.15
C SER A 90 -20.07 16.30 -0.92
N GLU A 91 -18.92 15.82 -0.49
CA GLU A 91 -18.19 14.67 -1.02
C GLU A 91 -17.55 13.92 0.15
N VAL A 92 -17.44 12.59 0.02
CA VAL A 92 -16.78 11.72 1.01
C VAL A 92 -15.74 10.87 0.29
N HIS A 93 -14.47 11.20 0.50
CA HIS A 93 -13.33 10.52 -0.10
C HIS A 93 -12.74 9.52 0.89
N ALA A 94 -12.74 8.23 0.54
CA ALA A 94 -12.09 7.20 1.31
C ALA A 94 -10.62 7.07 0.87
N ILE A 95 -9.70 7.50 1.72
CA ILE A 95 -8.26 7.35 1.53
C ILE A 95 -7.83 6.05 2.21
N ILE A 96 -7.56 5.03 1.40
CA ILE A 96 -7.26 3.68 1.86
C ILE A 96 -5.82 3.32 1.47
N PRO A 97 -4.81 3.70 2.28
CA PRO A 97 -3.41 3.47 1.93
C PRO A 97 -3.10 2.00 1.65
N TYR A 98 -3.73 1.08 2.36
CA TYR A 98 -3.64 -0.36 2.14
C TYR A 98 -5.01 -1.01 2.05
N TYR A 99 -5.32 -1.58 0.88
CA TYR A 99 -6.57 -2.29 0.58
C TYR A 99 -6.35 -3.81 0.67
N SER A 100 -6.32 -4.36 1.89
CA SER A 100 -5.96 -5.76 2.17
C SER A 100 -6.79 -6.81 1.41
N PHE A 101 -8.05 -6.50 1.11
CA PHE A 101 -8.94 -7.40 0.38
C PHE A 101 -8.60 -7.54 -1.11
N GLY A 102 -7.67 -6.74 -1.63
CA GLY A 102 -7.21 -6.75 -3.01
C GLY A 102 -6.71 -8.10 -3.50
N ARG A 103 -6.24 -8.97 -2.60
CA ARG A 103 -5.79 -10.34 -2.92
C ARG A 103 -6.94 -11.30 -3.24
N SER A 104 -8.16 -10.98 -2.83
CA SER A 104 -9.37 -11.77 -3.12
C SER A 104 -10.12 -11.19 -4.32
N ASP A 105 -9.43 -11.13 -5.46
CA ASP A 105 -9.85 -10.48 -6.71
C ASP A 105 -10.51 -11.43 -7.72
N LYS A 106 -10.44 -12.74 -7.48
CA LYS A 106 -10.95 -13.79 -8.37
C LYS A 106 -11.44 -14.98 -7.57
N LYS A 107 -12.15 -15.86 -8.26
CA LYS A 107 -12.52 -17.18 -7.72
C LYS A 107 -11.53 -18.22 -8.22
N ASP A 108 -10.68 -18.69 -7.34
CA ASP A 108 -9.73 -19.79 -7.55
C ASP A 108 -10.20 -21.12 -6.94
N ALA A 109 -11.35 -21.08 -6.23
CA ALA A 109 -12.06 -22.23 -5.70
C ALA A 109 -13.58 -22.03 -5.78
N PRO A 110 -14.39 -23.11 -5.74
CA PRO A 110 -15.84 -23.00 -5.68
C PRO A 110 -16.31 -22.42 -4.33
N ARG A 111 -17.40 -21.64 -4.34
CA ARG A 111 -18.09 -21.12 -3.15
C ARG A 111 -17.28 -20.15 -2.29
N ILE A 112 -16.32 -19.45 -2.88
CA ILE A 112 -15.59 -18.35 -2.24
C ILE A 112 -16.10 -16.99 -2.69
N SER A 113 -15.87 -15.98 -1.87
CA SER A 113 -16.19 -14.59 -2.19
C SER A 113 -15.10 -13.95 -3.05
N ILE A 114 -15.46 -13.04 -3.95
CA ILE A 114 -14.58 -12.01 -4.48
C ILE A 114 -14.67 -10.83 -3.50
N THR A 115 -13.92 -10.91 -2.40
CA THR A 115 -14.07 -9.97 -1.28
C THR A 115 -13.62 -8.56 -1.65
N ALA A 116 -12.67 -8.43 -2.58
CA ALA A 116 -12.29 -7.13 -3.12
C ALA A 116 -13.49 -6.37 -3.70
N ARG A 117 -14.35 -7.05 -4.47
CA ARG A 117 -15.57 -6.44 -5.02
C ARG A 117 -16.62 -6.17 -3.93
N LEU A 118 -16.82 -7.12 -3.00
CA LEU A 118 -17.77 -6.94 -1.90
C LEU A 118 -17.46 -5.69 -1.08
N VAL A 119 -16.18 -5.47 -0.73
CA VAL A 119 -15.77 -4.30 0.05
C VAL A 119 -15.91 -3.01 -0.76
N ALA A 120 -15.62 -3.04 -2.07
CA ALA A 120 -15.87 -1.89 -2.94
C ALA A 120 -17.36 -1.49 -2.98
N ASP A 121 -18.27 -2.50 -3.07
CA ASP A 121 -19.72 -2.26 -3.01
C ASP A 121 -20.15 -1.69 -1.63
N LEU A 122 -19.58 -2.18 -0.53
CA LEU A 122 -19.87 -1.67 0.83
C LEU A 122 -19.43 -0.23 1.00
N LEU A 123 -18.26 0.17 0.52
CA LEU A 123 -17.76 1.55 0.55
C LEU A 123 -18.73 2.51 -0.17
N LYS A 124 -19.17 2.13 -1.38
CA LYS A 124 -20.19 2.88 -2.13
C LYS A 124 -21.50 2.97 -1.37
N THR A 125 -21.97 1.85 -0.81
CA THR A 125 -23.24 1.77 -0.06
C THR A 125 -23.20 2.64 1.18
N ALA A 126 -22.08 2.67 1.91
CA ALA A 126 -21.88 3.56 3.06
C ALA A 126 -21.92 5.04 2.66
N GLY A 127 -21.56 5.38 1.42
CA GLY A 127 -21.66 6.72 0.90
C GLY A 127 -20.36 7.35 0.43
N ALA A 128 -19.30 6.56 0.25
CA ALA A 128 -18.10 7.05 -0.41
C ALA A 128 -18.43 7.54 -1.81
N THR A 129 -17.98 8.75 -2.14
CA THR A 129 -18.12 9.34 -3.49
C THR A 129 -16.87 9.13 -4.32
N HIS A 130 -15.75 8.83 -3.69
CA HIS A 130 -14.45 8.62 -4.32
C HIS A 130 -13.56 7.76 -3.42
N VAL A 131 -12.65 6.99 -4.02
CA VAL A 131 -11.66 6.16 -3.30
C VAL A 131 -10.26 6.47 -3.84
N MET A 132 -9.29 6.67 -2.96
CA MET A 132 -7.87 6.71 -3.30
C MET A 132 -7.15 5.58 -2.56
N SER A 133 -6.36 4.78 -3.26
CA SER A 133 -5.62 3.68 -2.65
C SER A 133 -4.22 3.54 -3.25
N MET A 134 -3.26 3.05 -2.48
CA MET A 134 -1.92 2.78 -2.98
C MET A 134 -1.86 1.33 -3.47
N MET A 135 -1.35 1.12 -4.69
CA MET A 135 -1.02 -0.20 -5.24
C MET A 135 -2.04 -1.31 -4.92
N PHE A 136 -3.06 -1.46 -5.74
CA PHE A 136 -3.88 -2.67 -5.64
C PHE A 136 -3.05 -3.91 -6.03
N HIS A 137 -3.27 -5.02 -5.36
CA HIS A 137 -2.61 -6.30 -5.63
C HIS A 137 -2.72 -6.73 -7.10
N SER A 138 -3.85 -6.41 -7.73
CA SER A 138 -4.05 -6.64 -9.16
C SER A 138 -4.81 -5.49 -9.81
N PRO A 139 -4.53 -5.16 -11.09
CA PRO A 139 -5.17 -4.05 -11.80
C PRO A 139 -6.69 -4.18 -11.94
N GLN A 140 -7.22 -5.40 -11.96
CA GLN A 140 -8.67 -5.65 -12.11
C GLN A 140 -9.47 -5.19 -10.90
N VAL A 141 -8.87 -5.08 -9.72
CA VAL A 141 -9.53 -4.57 -8.51
C VAL A 141 -10.09 -3.18 -8.71
N HIS A 142 -9.40 -2.33 -9.49
CA HIS A 142 -9.88 -1.00 -9.86
C HIS A 142 -11.27 -1.04 -10.53
N GLY A 143 -11.54 -2.05 -11.36
CA GLY A 143 -12.83 -2.22 -12.04
C GLY A 143 -13.98 -2.67 -11.14
N PHE A 144 -13.74 -3.01 -9.87
CA PHE A 144 -14.80 -3.41 -8.94
C PHE A 144 -15.50 -2.24 -8.27
N PHE A 145 -14.87 -1.06 -8.27
CA PHE A 145 -15.43 0.11 -7.62
C PHE A 145 -16.54 0.73 -8.47
N GLY A 146 -17.69 0.96 -7.86
CA GLY A 146 -18.82 1.66 -8.46
C GLY A 146 -18.79 3.17 -8.23
N VAL A 147 -17.65 3.72 -7.85
CA VAL A 147 -17.34 5.15 -7.68
C VAL A 147 -15.98 5.44 -8.33
N PRO A 148 -15.67 6.69 -8.70
CA PRO A 148 -14.34 7.07 -9.14
C PRO A 148 -13.28 6.56 -8.15
N THR A 149 -12.17 6.04 -8.68
CA THR A 149 -11.13 5.43 -7.84
C THR A 149 -9.76 5.69 -8.42
N ASP A 150 -8.83 6.14 -7.58
CA ASP A 150 -7.47 6.50 -7.95
C ASP A 150 -6.47 5.46 -7.41
N PRO A 151 -5.94 4.58 -8.26
CA PRO A 151 -4.89 3.64 -7.90
C PRO A 151 -3.52 4.33 -7.98
N LEU A 152 -3.06 4.86 -6.85
CA LEU A 152 -1.79 5.58 -6.72
C LEU A 152 -0.58 4.63 -6.72
N SER A 153 0.59 5.15 -7.02
CA SER A 153 1.84 4.39 -7.12
C SER A 153 2.89 4.85 -6.10
N SER A 154 3.54 3.88 -5.45
CA SER A 154 4.71 4.11 -4.59
C SER A 154 6.03 4.25 -5.36
N ARG A 155 6.02 4.02 -6.69
CA ARG A 155 7.25 3.96 -7.51
C ARG A 155 8.10 5.23 -7.43
N LEU A 156 7.47 6.41 -7.41
CA LEU A 156 8.21 7.68 -7.29
C LEU A 156 8.92 7.77 -5.94
N VAL A 157 8.26 7.36 -4.85
CA VAL A 157 8.85 7.36 -3.51
C VAL A 157 10.06 6.42 -3.46
N PHE A 158 9.93 5.23 -4.05
CA PHE A 158 11.04 4.29 -4.14
C PHE A 158 12.17 4.79 -5.03
N LYS A 159 11.83 5.40 -6.17
CA LYS A 159 12.84 5.98 -7.06
C LYS A 159 13.63 7.10 -6.36
N GLU A 160 12.94 8.04 -5.72
CA GLU A 160 13.60 9.12 -4.95
C GLU A 160 14.57 8.55 -3.90
N TYR A 161 14.21 7.47 -3.22
CA TYR A 161 15.08 6.78 -2.29
C TYR A 161 16.28 6.12 -2.99
N LEU A 162 16.03 5.36 -4.05
CA LEU A 162 17.07 4.63 -4.78
C LEU A 162 18.04 5.53 -5.53
N ASP A 163 17.64 6.75 -5.89
CA ASP A 163 18.53 7.76 -6.47
C ASP A 163 19.64 8.18 -5.47
N THR A 164 19.49 7.88 -4.18
CA THR A 164 20.51 8.08 -3.15
C THR A 164 21.40 6.86 -2.92
N CYS A 165 21.12 5.73 -3.57
CA CYS A 165 21.82 4.46 -3.38
C CYS A 165 22.77 4.15 -4.56
N ASP A 166 23.85 3.44 -4.28
CA ASP A 166 24.67 2.85 -5.35
C ASP A 166 24.00 1.57 -5.86
N LEU A 167 23.54 1.60 -7.11
CA LEU A 167 22.88 0.47 -7.78
C LEU A 167 23.79 -0.26 -8.78
N THR A 168 25.11 0.02 -8.74
CA THR A 168 26.08 -0.63 -9.63
C THR A 168 26.03 -2.16 -9.47
N GLY A 169 25.90 -2.87 -10.59
CA GLY A 169 25.83 -4.35 -10.59
C GLY A 169 24.54 -4.94 -10.01
N THR A 170 23.51 -4.13 -9.82
CA THR A 170 22.21 -4.57 -9.27
C THR A 170 21.30 -5.14 -10.35
N ILE A 171 20.57 -6.20 -10.02
CA ILE A 171 19.46 -6.73 -10.80
C ILE A 171 18.17 -6.65 -10.00
N VAL A 172 17.06 -6.22 -10.63
CA VAL A 172 15.72 -6.26 -10.02
C VAL A 172 15.15 -7.67 -10.16
N VAL A 173 14.54 -8.19 -9.10
CA VAL A 173 13.98 -9.54 -9.09
C VAL A 173 12.55 -9.52 -8.56
N ALA A 174 11.60 -10.02 -9.36
CA ALA A 174 10.25 -10.33 -8.87
C ALA A 174 10.27 -11.66 -8.12
N PRO A 175 9.64 -11.77 -6.94
CA PRO A 175 9.63 -13.04 -6.20
C PRO A 175 8.80 -14.13 -6.88
N ASP A 176 7.92 -13.77 -7.83
CA ASP A 176 7.16 -14.71 -8.66
C ASP A 176 6.71 -14.07 -9.99
N MET A 177 6.13 -14.88 -10.87
CA MET A 177 5.65 -14.46 -12.19
C MET A 177 4.48 -13.49 -12.14
N GLY A 178 3.69 -13.49 -11.05
CA GLY A 178 2.58 -12.55 -10.84
C GLY A 178 3.08 -11.10 -10.77
N GLN A 179 4.23 -10.89 -10.15
CA GLN A 179 4.86 -9.58 -10.00
C GLN A 179 5.83 -9.23 -11.12
N ALA A 180 6.11 -10.14 -12.07
CA ALA A 180 7.10 -9.95 -13.13
C ALA A 180 6.87 -8.66 -13.94
N LYS A 181 5.62 -8.35 -14.30
CA LYS A 181 5.28 -7.13 -15.06
C LYS A 181 5.53 -5.85 -14.24
N SER A 182 5.19 -5.86 -12.96
CA SER A 182 5.40 -4.72 -12.06
C SER A 182 6.89 -4.47 -11.85
N ALA A 183 7.65 -5.53 -11.55
CA ALA A 183 9.11 -5.47 -11.40
C ALA A 183 9.80 -5.01 -12.68
N ALA A 184 9.37 -5.48 -13.86
CA ALA A 184 9.94 -5.05 -15.14
C ALA A 184 9.71 -3.56 -15.43
N ARG A 185 8.52 -3.03 -15.11
CA ARG A 185 8.26 -1.59 -15.20
C ARG A 185 9.15 -0.81 -14.24
N PHE A 186 9.27 -1.27 -12.99
CA PHE A 186 10.10 -0.62 -12.00
C PHE A 186 11.59 -0.66 -12.40
N ALA A 187 12.11 -1.82 -12.83
CA ALA A 187 13.47 -1.96 -13.34
C ALA A 187 13.77 -1.00 -14.49
N ARG A 188 12.81 -0.83 -15.42
CA ARG A 188 12.95 0.10 -16.54
C ARG A 188 13.13 1.55 -16.07
N THR A 189 12.39 2.00 -15.04
CA THR A 189 12.56 3.36 -14.50
C THR A 189 13.93 3.60 -13.85
N LEU A 190 14.61 2.51 -13.46
CA LEU A 190 15.95 2.54 -12.86
C LEU A 190 17.08 2.24 -13.89
N GLY A 191 16.73 1.86 -15.11
CA GLY A 191 17.72 1.41 -16.11
C GLY A 191 18.40 0.09 -15.76
N LEU A 192 17.76 -0.76 -14.94
CA LEU A 192 18.31 -2.01 -14.43
C LEU A 192 17.77 -3.25 -15.16
N PRO A 193 18.56 -4.35 -15.25
CA PRO A 193 18.06 -5.62 -15.70
C PRO A 193 17.04 -6.21 -14.72
N VAL A 194 16.20 -7.15 -15.22
CA VAL A 194 15.14 -7.78 -14.43
C VAL A 194 15.09 -9.28 -14.63
N ALA A 195 14.83 -10.01 -13.55
CA ALA A 195 14.50 -11.44 -13.55
C ALA A 195 13.24 -11.68 -12.69
N ALA A 196 12.62 -12.84 -12.86
CA ALA A 196 11.46 -13.25 -12.07
C ALA A 196 11.58 -14.71 -11.64
N GLY A 197 11.12 -15.01 -10.44
CA GLY A 197 11.03 -16.36 -9.93
C GLY A 197 9.94 -17.16 -10.63
N ASN A 198 10.29 -18.36 -11.11
CA ASN A 198 9.32 -19.34 -11.57
C ASN A 198 8.94 -20.23 -10.38
N LYS A 199 7.73 -20.03 -9.83
CA LYS A 199 7.22 -20.84 -8.73
C LYS A 199 6.51 -22.08 -9.26
N GLU A 200 6.93 -23.25 -8.82
CA GLU A 200 6.15 -24.47 -8.94
C GLU A 200 5.51 -24.79 -7.60
N ARG A 201 4.17 -24.93 -7.59
CA ARG A 201 3.46 -25.45 -6.42
C ARG A 201 3.63 -26.97 -6.38
N VAL A 202 4.36 -27.45 -5.39
CA VAL A 202 4.56 -28.89 -5.15
C VAL A 202 3.42 -29.45 -4.28
N SER A 203 2.83 -28.62 -3.40
CA SER A 203 1.65 -28.95 -2.58
C SER A 203 0.90 -27.69 -2.15
N ASP A 204 -0.25 -27.85 -1.46
CA ASP A 204 -1.06 -26.74 -0.92
C ASP A 204 -0.29 -25.90 0.13
N THR A 205 0.75 -26.46 0.72
CA THR A 205 1.56 -25.82 1.77
C THR A 205 3.02 -25.58 1.37
N GLU A 206 3.49 -26.18 0.28
CA GLU A 206 4.87 -26.13 -0.16
C GLU A 206 4.99 -25.53 -1.55
N VAL A 207 5.73 -24.40 -1.63
CA VAL A 207 6.05 -23.70 -2.86
C VAL A 207 7.56 -23.75 -3.04
N VAL A 208 8.02 -24.26 -4.17
CA VAL A 208 9.45 -24.27 -4.54
C VAL A 208 9.65 -23.30 -5.70
N VAL A 209 10.66 -22.44 -5.58
CA VAL A 209 11.10 -21.62 -6.71
C VAL A 209 12.02 -22.48 -7.59
N GLY A 210 11.48 -22.99 -8.70
CA GLY A 210 12.17 -23.92 -9.61
C GLY A 210 13.23 -23.28 -10.50
N GLY A 211 13.43 -21.94 -10.42
CA GLY A 211 14.43 -21.23 -11.24
C GLY A 211 14.06 -19.76 -11.46
N LEU A 212 14.90 -19.09 -12.24
CA LEU A 212 14.73 -17.68 -12.61
C LEU A 212 14.47 -17.56 -14.12
N VAL A 213 13.53 -16.71 -14.49
CA VAL A 213 13.20 -16.37 -15.88
C VAL A 213 13.59 -14.91 -16.14
N GLY A 214 14.16 -14.64 -17.31
CA GLY A 214 14.59 -13.29 -17.71
C GLY A 214 16.10 -13.17 -17.82
N ASN A 215 16.65 -12.00 -17.46
CA ASN A 215 18.08 -11.77 -17.49
C ASN A 215 18.81 -12.74 -16.56
N GLN A 216 20.01 -13.17 -16.98
CA GLN A 216 20.82 -14.03 -16.13
C GLN A 216 21.24 -13.28 -14.87
N VAL A 217 20.94 -13.84 -13.69
CA VAL A 217 21.37 -13.31 -12.39
C VAL A 217 22.89 -13.48 -12.22
N LYS A 218 23.47 -14.50 -12.84
CA LYS A 218 24.92 -14.76 -12.88
C LYS A 218 25.70 -13.54 -13.35
N GLY A 219 26.67 -13.11 -12.56
CA GLY A 219 27.49 -11.93 -12.84
C GLY A 219 27.06 -10.67 -12.08
N HIS A 220 25.88 -10.67 -11.48
CA HIS A 220 25.46 -9.64 -10.55
C HIS A 220 25.87 -9.99 -9.12
N LYS A 221 26.22 -9.00 -8.32
CA LYS A 221 26.58 -9.17 -6.90
C LYS A 221 25.47 -8.70 -5.96
N ARG A 222 24.57 -7.87 -6.47
CA ARG A 222 23.46 -7.27 -5.75
C ARG A 222 22.13 -7.56 -6.41
N ALA A 223 21.13 -7.89 -5.62
CA ALA A 223 19.74 -8.02 -6.07
C ALA A 223 18.80 -7.09 -5.30
N LEU A 224 17.82 -6.52 -6.03
CA LEU A 224 16.71 -5.79 -5.46
C LEU A 224 15.44 -6.62 -5.68
N ILE A 225 14.96 -7.28 -4.62
CA ILE A 225 13.69 -8.01 -4.68
C ILE A 225 12.56 -6.98 -4.55
N TYR A 226 11.66 -6.93 -5.55
CA TYR A 226 10.56 -5.98 -5.60
C TYR A 226 9.21 -6.69 -5.60
N ASP A 227 8.36 -6.36 -4.60
CA ASP A 227 7.01 -6.94 -4.44
C ASP A 227 5.99 -5.83 -4.13
N ASP A 228 4.70 -6.12 -4.25
CA ASP A 228 3.63 -5.21 -3.81
C ASP A 228 3.42 -5.29 -2.30
N GLU A 229 3.50 -6.49 -1.72
CA GLU A 229 3.19 -6.74 -0.31
C GLU A 229 4.09 -7.82 0.29
N ILE A 230 4.56 -7.60 1.51
CA ILE A 230 5.21 -8.63 2.31
C ILE A 230 4.34 -8.92 3.54
N ALA A 231 3.64 -10.08 3.52
CA ALA A 231 2.89 -10.57 4.68
C ALA A 231 3.78 -11.43 5.59
N THR A 232 3.93 -12.72 5.31
CA THR A 232 4.75 -13.64 6.15
C THR A 232 6.22 -13.67 5.76
N GLY A 233 6.59 -13.06 4.64
CA GLY A 233 7.95 -13.05 4.11
C GLY A 233 8.41 -14.36 3.47
N GLY A 234 7.55 -15.37 3.37
CA GLY A 234 7.92 -16.68 2.83
C GLY A 234 8.47 -16.62 1.41
N SER A 235 7.80 -15.91 0.49
CA SER A 235 8.23 -15.74 -0.90
C SER A 235 9.60 -15.04 -1.01
N ILE A 236 9.82 -14.04 -0.16
CA ILE A 236 11.08 -13.29 -0.12
C ILE A 236 12.22 -14.17 0.38
N LEU A 237 11.99 -14.95 1.45
CA LEU A 237 12.98 -15.88 1.99
C LEU A 237 13.39 -16.95 0.95
N GLU A 238 12.40 -17.51 0.26
CA GLU A 238 12.64 -18.52 -0.78
C GLU A 238 13.43 -17.92 -1.95
N MET A 239 13.03 -16.72 -2.43
CA MET A 239 13.77 -16.02 -3.47
C MET A 239 15.19 -15.67 -3.02
N SER A 240 15.37 -15.23 -1.78
CA SER A 240 16.70 -14.92 -1.24
C SER A 240 17.63 -16.14 -1.27
N ARG A 241 17.11 -17.34 -0.92
CA ARG A 241 17.90 -18.60 -1.02
C ARG A 241 18.35 -18.89 -2.44
N VAL A 242 17.43 -18.74 -3.41
CA VAL A 242 17.77 -18.94 -4.84
C VAL A 242 18.86 -17.95 -5.26
N LEU A 243 18.72 -16.68 -4.93
CA LEU A 243 19.67 -15.63 -5.29
C LEU A 243 21.06 -15.86 -4.66
N ILE A 244 21.11 -16.27 -3.40
CA ILE A 244 22.36 -16.61 -2.70
C ILE A 244 23.06 -17.79 -3.40
N ASN A 245 22.32 -18.82 -3.81
CA ASN A 245 22.86 -19.96 -4.54
C ASN A 245 23.39 -19.58 -5.94
N GLU A 246 22.82 -18.52 -6.57
CA GLU A 246 23.33 -17.96 -7.82
C GLU A 246 24.52 -16.98 -7.64
N GLY A 247 24.98 -16.75 -6.41
CA GLY A 247 26.16 -15.96 -6.08
C GLY A 247 25.85 -14.48 -5.77
N ILE A 248 24.62 -14.12 -5.48
CA ILE A 248 24.27 -12.79 -4.95
C ILE A 248 24.78 -12.67 -3.51
N GLU A 249 25.50 -11.58 -3.25
CA GLU A 249 26.14 -11.31 -1.97
C GLU A 249 25.36 -10.28 -1.13
N ASP A 250 24.57 -9.40 -1.79
CA ASP A 250 23.81 -8.32 -1.16
C ASP A 250 22.38 -8.27 -1.72
N ILE A 251 21.40 -8.30 -0.84
CA ILE A 251 19.97 -8.28 -1.19
C ILE A 251 19.29 -7.10 -0.50
N MET A 252 18.75 -6.18 -1.30
CA MET A 252 17.77 -5.21 -0.87
C MET A 252 16.37 -5.76 -1.15
N VAL A 253 15.47 -5.66 -0.18
CA VAL A 253 14.07 -6.06 -0.33
C VAL A 253 13.20 -4.82 -0.33
N MET A 254 12.31 -4.67 -1.29
CA MET A 254 11.45 -3.50 -1.42
C MET A 254 10.00 -3.90 -1.66
N CYS A 255 9.08 -3.38 -0.86
CA CYS A 255 7.65 -3.59 -1.05
C CYS A 255 6.82 -2.36 -0.68
N THR A 256 5.67 -2.19 -1.33
CA THR A 256 4.75 -1.10 -0.99
C THR A 256 4.13 -1.33 0.38
N HIS A 257 3.58 -2.52 0.63
CA HIS A 257 2.85 -2.83 1.85
C HIS A 257 3.64 -3.77 2.76
N GLY A 258 4.32 -3.21 3.77
CA GLY A 258 5.00 -3.98 4.81
C GLY A 258 4.02 -4.45 5.88
N VAL A 259 3.24 -5.48 5.58
CA VAL A 259 2.26 -6.03 6.54
C VAL A 259 2.93 -6.77 7.68
N PHE A 260 4.02 -7.48 7.39
CA PHE A 260 4.87 -8.19 8.35
C PHE A 260 4.07 -8.96 9.41
N SER A 261 3.09 -9.73 8.93
CA SER A 261 2.25 -10.55 9.80
C SER A 261 3.07 -11.65 10.49
N ARG A 262 2.68 -12.02 11.71
CA ARG A 262 3.39 -12.98 12.55
C ARG A 262 4.86 -12.55 12.76
N ASP A 263 5.81 -13.43 12.45
CA ASP A 263 7.26 -13.25 12.56
C ASP A 263 7.94 -12.87 11.20
N GLY A 264 7.15 -12.43 10.23
CA GLY A 264 7.64 -12.21 8.86
C GLY A 264 8.88 -11.33 8.78
N LEU A 265 8.87 -10.16 9.42
CA LEU A 265 10.03 -9.27 9.46
C LEU A 265 11.20 -9.90 10.23
N ALA A 266 10.93 -10.48 11.41
CA ALA A 266 11.95 -11.09 12.26
C ALA A 266 12.73 -12.19 11.51
N ARG A 267 12.05 -12.97 10.68
CA ARG A 267 12.68 -14.01 9.83
C ARG A 267 13.53 -13.41 8.71
N LEU A 268 13.07 -12.35 8.06
CA LEU A 268 13.81 -11.70 6.97
C LEU A 268 15.12 -11.09 7.45
N VAL A 269 15.11 -10.41 8.60
CA VAL A 269 16.29 -9.73 9.13
C VAL A 269 17.38 -10.69 9.59
N THR A 270 17.06 -11.98 9.82
CA THR A 270 18.07 -13.02 10.17
C THR A 270 18.89 -13.48 8.97
N VAL A 271 18.46 -13.21 7.71
CA VAL A 271 19.24 -13.55 6.54
C VAL A 271 20.42 -12.57 6.42
N PRO A 272 21.69 -13.05 6.50
CA PRO A 272 22.83 -12.13 6.50
C PRO A 272 22.92 -11.28 5.23
N GLN A 273 22.62 -11.86 4.08
CA GLN A 273 22.67 -11.20 2.76
C GLN A 273 21.57 -10.16 2.56
N ILE A 274 20.48 -10.22 3.32
CA ILE A 274 19.49 -9.12 3.31
C ILE A 274 20.08 -7.96 4.10
N SER A 275 20.58 -6.97 3.36
CA SER A 275 21.18 -5.76 3.96
C SER A 275 20.14 -4.75 4.37
N GLU A 276 19.05 -4.62 3.59
CA GLU A 276 18.01 -3.64 3.82
C GLU A 276 16.63 -4.13 3.37
N ILE A 277 15.59 -3.74 4.12
CA ILE A 277 14.19 -3.95 3.79
C ILE A 277 13.53 -2.58 3.75
N VAL A 278 13.06 -2.18 2.57
CA VAL A 278 12.43 -0.88 2.33
C VAL A 278 10.93 -1.08 2.12
N THR A 279 10.12 -0.37 2.88
CA THR A 279 8.66 -0.39 2.74
C THR A 279 8.09 1.02 2.86
N THR A 280 6.78 1.14 2.69
CA THR A 280 6.11 2.43 2.91
C THR A 280 5.27 2.42 4.19
N ASP A 281 4.87 3.62 4.61
CA ASP A 281 3.97 3.81 5.75
C ASP A 281 2.47 3.61 5.40
N THR A 282 2.16 2.92 4.30
CA THR A 282 0.78 2.50 3.98
C THR A 282 0.18 1.59 5.04
N VAL A 283 1.00 0.81 5.72
CA VAL A 283 0.67 0.04 6.92
C VAL A 283 1.49 0.58 8.07
N ASN A 284 0.83 0.90 9.17
CA ASN A 284 1.53 1.35 10.37
C ASN A 284 2.34 0.19 10.95
N ILE A 285 3.65 0.39 11.09
CA ILE A 285 4.56 -0.58 11.70
C ILE A 285 4.79 -0.15 13.15
N PRO A 286 4.39 -0.99 14.13
CA PRO A 286 4.60 -0.69 15.54
C PRO A 286 6.08 -0.51 15.89
N GLU A 287 6.38 0.35 16.85
CA GLU A 287 7.77 0.69 17.23
C GLU A 287 8.58 -0.52 17.67
N GLU A 288 7.95 -1.48 18.34
CA GLU A 288 8.57 -2.73 18.77
C GLU A 288 8.99 -3.66 17.62
N LYS A 289 8.49 -3.43 16.39
CA LYS A 289 8.90 -4.16 15.18
C LYS A 289 9.99 -3.44 14.39
N LEU A 290 10.36 -2.22 14.76
CA LEU A 290 11.40 -1.50 14.06
C LEU A 290 12.74 -2.23 14.20
N HIS A 291 13.50 -2.27 13.10
CA HIS A 291 14.79 -2.94 13.04
C HIS A 291 15.79 -2.10 12.24
N PRO A 292 17.11 -2.10 12.54
CA PRO A 292 18.10 -1.33 11.79
C PRO A 292 18.12 -1.59 10.28
N LYS A 293 17.78 -2.81 9.84
CA LYS A 293 17.64 -3.16 8.41
C LYS A 293 16.31 -2.68 7.80
N LEU A 294 15.34 -2.20 8.59
CA LEU A 294 14.03 -1.77 8.08
C LEU A 294 14.03 -0.26 7.86
N LYS A 295 13.72 0.14 6.64
CA LYS A 295 13.48 1.53 6.22
C LYS A 295 12.01 1.72 5.85
N VAL A 296 11.35 2.67 6.48
CA VAL A 296 9.95 3.02 6.18
C VAL A 296 9.92 4.39 5.49
N LEU A 297 9.43 4.41 4.26
CA LEU A 297 9.29 5.64 3.46
C LEU A 297 7.85 6.14 3.53
N SER A 298 7.67 7.46 3.64
CA SER A 298 6.32 8.00 3.71
C SER A 298 5.70 8.24 2.34
N VAL A 299 4.47 7.75 2.16
CA VAL A 299 3.61 8.05 1.00
C VAL A 299 2.70 9.25 1.23
N GLY A 300 2.86 9.95 2.35
CA GLY A 300 2.05 11.13 2.69
C GLY A 300 2.08 12.22 1.62
N LYS A 301 3.23 12.41 0.93
CA LYS A 301 3.33 13.35 -0.19
C LYS A 301 2.46 12.93 -1.36
N VAL A 302 2.47 11.64 -1.73
CA VAL A 302 1.69 11.14 -2.88
C VAL A 302 0.19 11.33 -2.63
N PHE A 303 -0.30 10.98 -1.43
CA PHE A 303 -1.70 11.20 -1.08
C PHE A 303 -2.06 12.69 -1.00
N ALA A 304 -1.20 13.52 -0.42
CA ALA A 304 -1.42 14.96 -0.35
C ALA A 304 -1.50 15.58 -1.76
N ASP A 305 -0.61 15.20 -2.68
CA ASP A 305 -0.62 15.68 -4.05
C ASP A 305 -1.88 15.19 -4.79
N ALA A 306 -2.28 13.91 -4.62
CA ALA A 306 -3.52 13.38 -5.21
C ALA A 306 -4.77 14.12 -4.69
N ILE A 307 -4.85 14.38 -3.39
CA ILE A 307 -5.94 15.16 -2.78
C ILE A 307 -5.97 16.60 -3.34
N ARG A 308 -4.81 17.24 -3.45
CA ARG A 308 -4.70 18.62 -3.97
C ARG A 308 -5.14 18.70 -5.43
N HIS A 309 -4.67 17.79 -6.29
CA HIS A 309 -5.06 17.74 -7.69
C HIS A 309 -6.56 17.44 -7.84
N ASN A 310 -7.09 16.49 -7.07
CA ASN A 310 -8.53 16.21 -7.05
C ASN A 310 -9.35 17.44 -6.62
N PHE A 311 -8.91 18.13 -5.56
CA PHE A 311 -9.58 19.35 -5.08
C PHE A 311 -9.59 20.45 -6.15
N ASN A 312 -8.48 20.63 -6.85
CA ASN A 312 -8.31 21.67 -7.89
C ASN A 312 -8.85 21.26 -9.24
N HIS A 313 -9.44 20.05 -9.40
CA HIS A 313 -9.87 19.49 -10.68
C HIS A 313 -8.73 19.35 -11.70
N GLU A 314 -7.53 19.03 -11.22
CA GLU A 314 -6.32 18.81 -12.01
C GLU A 314 -6.11 17.31 -12.31
N SER A 315 -5.31 17.00 -13.34
CA SER A 315 -4.93 15.61 -13.63
C SER A 315 -4.00 15.03 -12.58
N ILE A 316 -4.24 13.78 -12.20
CA ILE A 316 -3.42 13.00 -11.27
C ILE A 316 -2.73 11.81 -11.95
N SER A 317 -2.72 11.76 -13.30
CA SER A 317 -2.20 10.63 -14.08
C SER A 317 -0.75 10.27 -13.74
N ASP A 318 0.09 11.24 -13.40
CA ASP A 318 1.51 11.01 -13.06
C ASP A 318 1.69 10.26 -11.73
N LEU A 319 0.65 10.24 -10.89
CA LEU A 319 0.64 9.54 -9.60
C LEU A 319 0.12 8.10 -9.72
N PHE A 320 -0.40 7.69 -10.89
CA PHE A 320 -1.05 6.39 -11.08
C PHE A 320 -0.08 5.23 -11.28
N VAL A 321 -0.55 4.05 -10.92
CA VAL A 321 0.13 2.76 -11.21
C VAL A 321 0.29 2.53 -12.71
N PHE A 322 -0.63 3.06 -13.53
CA PHE A 322 -0.70 2.82 -14.97
C PHE A 322 0.16 3.77 -15.82
N GLY A 323 0.75 4.80 -15.23
CA GLY A 323 1.74 5.66 -15.91
C GLY A 323 2.93 4.82 -16.41
N GLU A 324 3.37 5.05 -17.64
CA GLU A 324 4.28 4.32 -18.54
C GLU A 324 5.36 3.42 -17.94
#